data_8849c2d7432c0b760c167b137c83b33a
#
_entry.id   8849c2d7432c0b760c167b137c83b33a
#
_cell.length_a   1.000
_cell.length_b   1.000
_cell.length_c   1.000
_cell.angle_alpha   90.00
_cell.angle_beta   90.00
_cell.angle_gamma   90.00
#
_symmetry.space_group_name_H-M   'P 1'
#
loop_
_entity.id
_entity.type
_entity.pdbx_description
1 polymer ?
#
loop_
_entity_poly.entity_id
_entity_poly.type
_entity_poly.pdbx_seq_one_letter_code
_entity_poly.pdbx_strand_id
1 'polypeptide(L)'
;MTWAMNTLVPANCAERYKSSCIVAFSTGNVYPLMPVSAGGSREGDTVGPVGEYAASCVGRERVFELYAERSGTRVAIFRLNYAIDLRYGVLVDLALRVHRGEPVPVDMGYVNVIWQGDANRIALECLPRASAPPFILNVTGADVLSVRSLAEWFGSRFGKDVKFTGTERPDALLSNTDRMQKLFAAPETTLDDMREWIATWIERGGSLLGKPTKFEARDGKF
;
A
#
# COMPACT_ATOMS: atom_id res chain seq x y z
N MET A 1 11.48 -15.30 9.47
CA MET A 1 10.11 -15.07 10.01
C MET A 1 9.12 -14.63 8.92
N THR A 2 9.52 -13.81 7.94
CA THR A 2 8.65 -13.28 6.86
C THR A 2 7.85 -14.35 6.12
N TRP A 3 8.51 -15.40 5.61
CA TRP A 3 7.85 -16.52 4.92
C TRP A 3 6.85 -17.27 5.82
N ALA A 4 7.20 -17.52 7.09
CA ALA A 4 6.28 -18.19 8.00
C ALA A 4 4.98 -17.39 8.18
N MET A 5 5.08 -16.08 8.37
CA MET A 5 3.93 -15.20 8.52
C MET A 5 3.14 -15.01 7.23
N ASN A 6 3.82 -15.02 6.08
CA ASN A 6 3.19 -14.74 4.79
C ASN A 6 2.74 -16.00 4.03
N THR A 7 3.17 -17.22 4.44
CA THR A 7 2.75 -18.47 3.78
C THR A 7 2.17 -19.49 4.73
N LEU A 8 2.89 -19.87 5.82
CA LEU A 8 2.40 -20.91 6.74
C LEU A 8 1.15 -20.48 7.52
N VAL A 9 1.13 -19.26 8.05
CA VAL A 9 -0.06 -18.74 8.74
C VAL A 9 -1.26 -18.65 7.80
N PRO A 10 -1.15 -18.06 6.58
CA PRO A 10 -2.20 -18.12 5.58
C PRO A 10 -2.68 -19.53 5.22
N ALA A 11 -1.77 -20.50 5.10
CA ALA A 11 -2.14 -21.90 4.83
C ALA A 11 -3.00 -22.49 5.96
N ASN A 12 -2.58 -22.30 7.21
CA ASN A 12 -3.34 -22.75 8.38
C ASN A 12 -4.70 -22.05 8.47
N CYS A 13 -4.77 -20.75 8.16
CA CYS A 13 -6.03 -20.01 8.12
C CYS A 13 -6.95 -20.54 7.00
N ALA A 14 -6.43 -20.73 5.80
CA ALA A 14 -7.19 -21.24 4.67
C ALA A 14 -7.75 -22.64 4.94
N GLU A 15 -6.94 -23.56 5.51
CA GLU A 15 -7.40 -24.89 5.91
C GLU A 15 -8.48 -24.83 7.01
N ARG A 16 -8.24 -24.01 8.04
CA ARG A 16 -9.17 -23.90 9.18
C ARG A 16 -10.50 -23.30 8.79
N TYR A 17 -10.49 -22.33 7.87
CA TYR A 17 -11.66 -21.54 7.49
C TYR A 17 -12.10 -21.77 6.04
N LYS A 18 -11.86 -22.99 5.51
CA LYS A 18 -12.15 -23.33 4.11
C LYS A 18 -13.60 -23.14 3.67
N SER A 19 -14.55 -23.16 4.60
CA SER A 19 -15.98 -22.93 4.33
C SER A 19 -16.41 -21.46 4.49
N SER A 20 -15.48 -20.57 4.83
CA SER A 20 -15.74 -19.15 5.06
C SER A 20 -15.47 -18.32 3.79
N CYS A 21 -15.92 -17.04 3.81
CA CYS A 21 -15.40 -16.02 2.90
C CYS A 21 -14.17 -15.40 3.55
N ILE A 22 -13.08 -15.28 2.82
CA ILE A 22 -11.79 -14.77 3.33
C ILE A 22 -11.39 -13.54 2.53
N VAL A 23 -11.08 -12.43 3.21
CA VAL A 23 -10.33 -11.32 2.62
C VAL A 23 -8.87 -11.47 3.02
N ALA A 24 -8.04 -11.82 2.05
CA ALA A 24 -6.61 -12.03 2.23
C ALA A 24 -5.86 -10.73 1.87
N PHE A 25 -5.35 -10.02 2.88
CA PHE A 25 -4.53 -8.85 2.65
C PHE A 25 -3.20 -9.25 1.99
N SER A 26 -2.99 -8.76 0.78
CA SER A 26 -1.75 -8.79 0.02
C SER A 26 -1.18 -7.37 -0.08
N THR A 27 -0.32 -7.11 -1.04
CA THR A 27 0.39 -5.84 -1.18
C THR A 27 0.60 -5.44 -2.64
N GLY A 28 0.73 -4.14 -2.92
CA GLY A 28 1.19 -3.64 -4.20
C GLY A 28 2.61 -4.08 -4.55
N ASN A 29 3.44 -4.46 -3.56
CA ASN A 29 4.81 -4.95 -3.79
C ASN A 29 4.88 -6.28 -4.57
N VAL A 30 3.76 -6.96 -4.83
CA VAL A 30 3.74 -8.13 -5.72
C VAL A 30 4.03 -7.74 -7.18
N TYR A 31 3.85 -6.49 -7.54
CA TYR A 31 4.13 -5.97 -8.87
C TYR A 31 5.56 -5.46 -9.03
N PRO A 32 6.09 -5.43 -10.27
CA PRO A 32 7.31 -4.70 -10.56
C PRO A 32 7.08 -3.18 -10.48
N LEU A 33 8.18 -2.41 -10.47
CA LEU A 33 8.10 -0.97 -10.70
C LEU A 33 7.58 -0.72 -12.13
N MET A 34 6.67 0.24 -12.26
CA MET A 34 6.04 0.58 -13.55
C MET A 34 6.36 2.02 -13.95
N PRO A 35 6.46 2.32 -15.25
CA PRO A 35 6.52 3.70 -15.71
C PRO A 35 5.35 4.49 -15.13
N VAL A 36 5.63 5.68 -14.59
CA VAL A 36 4.60 6.55 -14.00
C VAL A 36 3.50 6.87 -15.00
N SER A 37 3.87 7.03 -16.27
CA SER A 37 2.93 7.28 -17.39
C SER A 37 1.95 6.13 -17.66
N ALA A 38 2.22 4.92 -17.15
CA ALA A 38 1.31 3.77 -17.29
C ALA A 38 0.14 3.80 -16.28
N GLY A 39 0.19 4.68 -15.26
CA GLY A 39 -0.87 4.82 -14.27
C GLY A 39 -0.99 3.67 -13.27
N GLY A 40 0.08 2.89 -13.10
CA GLY A 40 0.16 1.78 -12.14
C GLY A 40 -0.27 0.41 -12.68
N SER A 41 0.13 -0.63 -11.96
CA SER A 41 -0.16 -2.04 -12.29
C SER A 41 -1.64 -2.38 -12.07
N ARG A 42 -2.21 -3.18 -12.98
CA ARG A 42 -3.59 -3.67 -12.91
C ARG A 42 -3.64 -5.08 -12.32
N GLU A 43 -4.81 -5.52 -11.86
CA GLU A 43 -4.98 -6.84 -11.22
C GLU A 43 -4.62 -8.01 -12.13
N GLY A 44 -4.75 -7.85 -13.44
CA GLY A 44 -4.41 -8.87 -14.46
C GLY A 44 -2.95 -8.86 -14.90
N ASP A 45 -2.15 -7.89 -14.45
CA ASP A 45 -0.75 -7.79 -14.85
C ASP A 45 0.09 -8.87 -14.19
N THR A 46 1.18 -9.25 -14.86
CA THR A 46 2.14 -10.23 -14.34
C THR A 46 2.77 -9.70 -13.06
N VAL A 47 2.72 -10.51 -12.00
CA VAL A 47 3.44 -10.22 -10.76
C VAL A 47 4.95 -10.35 -10.98
N GLY A 48 5.71 -9.44 -10.39
CA GLY A 48 7.17 -9.39 -10.51
C GLY A 48 7.80 -8.91 -9.19
N PRO A 49 7.70 -9.74 -8.12
CA PRO A 49 8.11 -9.33 -6.78
C PRO A 49 9.62 -9.08 -6.70
N VAL A 50 10.00 -7.98 -6.07
CA VAL A 50 11.40 -7.65 -5.78
C VAL A 50 11.65 -7.83 -4.27
N GLY A 51 12.58 -8.72 -3.91
CA GLY A 51 12.97 -9.02 -2.53
C GLY A 51 12.06 -10.02 -1.82
N GLU A 52 12.51 -10.45 -0.64
CA GLU A 52 11.91 -11.54 0.15
C GLU A 52 10.48 -11.24 0.61
N TYR A 53 10.22 -9.98 1.02
CA TYR A 53 8.88 -9.59 1.45
C TYR A 53 7.87 -9.73 0.32
N ALA A 54 8.15 -9.13 -0.82
CA ALA A 54 7.27 -9.18 -1.98
C ALA A 54 7.06 -10.61 -2.49
N ALA A 55 8.14 -11.41 -2.59
CA ALA A 55 8.07 -12.81 -2.99
C ALA A 55 7.22 -13.65 -2.02
N SER A 56 7.37 -13.43 -0.71
CA SER A 56 6.55 -14.13 0.30
C SER A 56 5.08 -13.73 0.24
N CYS A 57 4.76 -12.48 -0.15
CA CYS A 57 3.38 -12.06 -0.36
C CYS A 57 2.75 -12.70 -1.61
N VAL A 58 3.52 -12.89 -2.70
CA VAL A 58 3.08 -13.74 -3.82
C VAL A 58 2.83 -15.15 -3.34
N GLY A 59 3.70 -15.72 -2.50
CA GLY A 59 3.47 -17.02 -1.85
C GLY A 59 2.16 -17.07 -1.09
N ARG A 60 1.78 -16.02 -0.37
CA ARG A 60 0.47 -15.88 0.29
C ARG A 60 -0.69 -16.00 -0.70
N GLU A 61 -0.63 -15.27 -1.80
CA GLU A 61 -1.67 -15.33 -2.84
C GLU A 61 -1.80 -16.73 -3.40
N ARG A 62 -0.67 -17.40 -3.72
CA ARG A 62 -0.65 -18.79 -4.23
C ARG A 62 -1.25 -19.80 -3.25
N VAL A 63 -1.04 -19.61 -1.95
CA VAL A 63 -1.68 -20.44 -0.92
C VAL A 63 -3.20 -20.30 -0.98
N PHE A 64 -3.73 -19.10 -1.02
CA PHE A 64 -5.18 -18.88 -1.09
C PHE A 64 -5.78 -19.34 -2.43
N GLU A 65 -5.08 -19.18 -3.55
CA GLU A 65 -5.46 -19.73 -4.86
C GLU A 65 -5.58 -21.26 -4.80
N LEU A 66 -4.59 -21.94 -4.17
CA LEU A 66 -4.61 -23.40 -4.01
C LEU A 66 -5.83 -23.88 -3.22
N TYR A 67 -6.19 -23.19 -2.12
CA TYR A 67 -7.37 -23.56 -1.33
C TYR A 67 -8.69 -23.22 -2.04
N ALA A 68 -8.72 -22.14 -2.82
CA ALA A 68 -9.85 -21.83 -3.67
C ALA A 68 -10.09 -22.96 -4.72
N GLU A 69 -9.01 -23.43 -5.34
CA GLU A 69 -9.07 -24.53 -6.33
C GLU A 69 -9.47 -25.86 -5.70
N ARG A 70 -8.80 -26.25 -4.59
CA ARG A 70 -8.99 -27.58 -3.99
C ARG A 70 -10.29 -27.73 -3.19
N SER A 71 -10.69 -26.67 -2.51
CA SER A 71 -11.76 -26.71 -1.51
C SER A 71 -12.94 -25.80 -1.82
N GLY A 72 -12.88 -25.03 -2.93
CA GLY A 72 -13.89 -24.05 -3.24
C GLY A 72 -13.92 -22.88 -2.24
N THR A 73 -12.85 -22.67 -1.48
CA THR A 73 -12.76 -21.57 -0.51
C THR A 73 -12.91 -20.23 -1.22
N ARG A 74 -13.88 -19.44 -0.81
CA ARG A 74 -14.14 -18.14 -1.42
C ARG A 74 -13.17 -17.09 -0.87
N VAL A 75 -12.35 -16.51 -1.72
CA VAL A 75 -11.28 -15.58 -1.34
C VAL A 75 -11.38 -14.27 -2.12
N ALA A 76 -11.15 -13.16 -1.45
CA ALA A 76 -10.81 -11.89 -2.05
C ALA A 76 -9.34 -11.57 -1.72
N ILE A 77 -8.48 -11.48 -2.72
CA ILE A 77 -7.08 -11.05 -2.58
C ILE A 77 -7.06 -9.53 -2.66
N PHE A 78 -6.71 -8.90 -1.54
CA PHE A 78 -6.74 -7.46 -1.33
C PHE A 78 -5.31 -6.90 -1.43
N ARG A 79 -4.90 -6.45 -2.63
CA ARG A 79 -3.56 -5.90 -2.90
C ARG A 79 -3.51 -4.44 -2.45
N LEU A 80 -3.24 -4.24 -1.15
CA LEU A 80 -3.16 -2.93 -0.54
C LEU A 80 -1.82 -2.26 -0.87
N ASN A 81 -1.87 -1.00 -1.35
CA ASN A 81 -0.68 -0.19 -1.55
C ASN A 81 -0.78 1.08 -0.70
N TYR A 82 0.26 1.33 0.11
CA TYR A 82 0.48 2.51 0.94
C TYR A 82 -0.75 3.02 1.73
N ALA A 83 -1.25 2.19 2.64
CA ALA A 83 -2.23 2.65 3.63
C ALA A 83 -1.61 3.64 4.62
N ILE A 84 -2.33 4.72 4.89
CA ILE A 84 -1.90 5.84 5.74
C ILE A 84 -2.75 5.88 7.02
N ASP A 85 -2.09 6.04 8.15
CA ASP A 85 -2.64 6.31 9.48
C ASP A 85 -1.84 7.49 10.08
N LEU A 86 -2.31 8.15 11.12
CA LEU A 86 -1.59 9.25 11.79
C LEU A 86 -0.22 8.84 12.36
N ARG A 87 -0.04 7.55 12.65
CA ARG A 87 1.15 7.01 13.33
C ARG A 87 2.12 6.32 12.39
N TYR A 88 1.71 6.07 11.13
CA TYR A 88 2.46 5.26 10.17
C TYR A 88 2.02 5.54 8.73
N GLY A 89 2.96 5.47 7.80
CA GLY A 89 2.71 5.57 6.37
C GLY A 89 3.66 6.54 5.68
N VAL A 90 3.67 6.53 4.35
CA VAL A 90 4.58 7.35 3.52
C VAL A 90 4.44 8.82 3.84
N LEU A 91 3.22 9.34 4.00
CA LEU A 91 3.00 10.75 4.32
C LEU A 91 3.56 11.11 5.71
N VAL A 92 3.49 10.19 6.68
CA VAL A 92 4.08 10.38 8.00
C VAL A 92 5.61 10.43 7.93
N ASP A 93 6.23 9.52 7.17
CA ASP A 93 7.70 9.51 6.99
C ASP A 93 8.19 10.80 6.33
N LEU A 94 7.50 11.27 5.28
CA LEU A 94 7.82 12.54 4.61
C LEU A 94 7.68 13.73 5.57
N ALA A 95 6.55 13.83 6.25
CA ALA A 95 6.27 14.92 7.18
C ALA A 95 7.29 14.97 8.32
N LEU A 96 7.69 13.80 8.88
CA LEU A 96 8.70 13.70 9.92
C LEU A 96 10.08 14.17 9.46
N ARG A 97 10.53 13.73 8.26
CA ARG A 97 11.80 14.18 7.68
C ARG A 97 11.83 15.69 7.52
N VAL A 98 10.78 16.25 6.92
CA VAL A 98 10.66 17.71 6.74
C VAL A 98 10.63 18.42 8.09
N HIS A 99 9.82 17.98 9.04
CA HIS A 99 9.70 18.60 10.37
C HIS A 99 11.04 18.59 11.13
N ARG A 100 11.87 17.55 10.96
CA ARG A 100 13.20 17.43 11.56
C ARG A 100 14.32 18.10 10.76
N GLY A 101 14.04 18.64 9.56
CA GLY A 101 15.05 19.20 8.67
C GLY A 101 15.97 18.14 8.05
N GLU A 102 15.53 16.89 8.05
CA GLU A 102 16.23 15.75 7.42
C GLU A 102 15.97 15.76 5.90
N PRO A 103 16.94 15.29 5.08
CA PRO A 103 16.73 15.23 3.64
C PRO A 103 15.69 14.18 3.24
N VAL A 104 14.88 14.51 2.22
CA VAL A 104 13.86 13.64 1.65
C VAL A 104 14.44 12.94 0.41
N PRO A 105 14.52 11.59 0.40
CA PRO A 105 14.95 10.86 -0.80
C PRO A 105 13.82 10.85 -1.84
N VAL A 106 14.18 11.13 -3.10
CA VAL A 106 13.25 11.20 -4.22
C VAL A 106 13.44 10.09 -5.26
N ASP A 107 14.23 9.06 -4.94
CA ASP A 107 14.46 7.93 -5.87
C ASP A 107 13.17 7.14 -6.17
N MET A 108 12.23 7.06 -5.23
CA MET A 108 10.83 6.70 -5.46
C MET A 108 10.01 7.98 -5.55
N GLY A 109 10.04 8.62 -6.73
CA GLY A 109 9.50 9.96 -6.93
C GLY A 109 7.97 10.07 -6.86
N TYR A 110 7.26 8.94 -6.93
CA TYR A 110 5.80 8.91 -7.00
C TYR A 110 5.22 7.80 -6.16
N VAL A 111 4.05 8.07 -5.58
CA VAL A 111 3.28 7.11 -4.76
C VAL A 111 1.79 7.31 -5.01
N ASN A 112 0.98 6.31 -4.71
CA ASN A 112 -0.45 6.49 -4.45
C ASN A 112 -0.82 5.93 -3.09
N VAL A 113 -1.66 6.64 -2.35
CA VAL A 113 -1.92 6.38 -0.94
C VAL A 113 -3.42 6.37 -0.65
N ILE A 114 -3.84 5.61 0.35
CA ILE A 114 -5.22 5.58 0.82
C ILE A 114 -5.25 5.70 2.36
N TRP A 115 -6.27 6.37 2.90
CA TRP A 115 -6.48 6.36 4.34
C TRP A 115 -6.86 4.95 4.83
N GLN A 116 -6.28 4.53 5.95
CA GLN A 116 -6.50 3.18 6.47
C GLN A 116 -7.96 2.88 6.79
N GLY A 117 -8.74 3.88 7.23
CA GLY A 117 -10.17 3.74 7.48
C GLY A 117 -10.94 3.36 6.21
N ASP A 118 -10.66 4.05 5.08
CA ASP A 118 -11.27 3.75 3.79
C ASP A 118 -10.85 2.37 3.27
N ALA A 119 -9.57 2.02 3.41
CA ALA A 119 -9.09 0.68 3.03
C ALA A 119 -9.80 -0.43 3.85
N ASN A 120 -10.01 -0.21 5.15
CA ASN A 120 -10.72 -1.15 6.01
C ASN A 120 -12.21 -1.30 5.60
N ARG A 121 -12.88 -0.19 5.26
CA ARG A 121 -14.26 -0.21 4.74
C ARG A 121 -14.33 -1.07 3.46
N ILE A 122 -13.44 -0.80 2.49
CA ILE A 122 -13.41 -1.56 1.22
C ILE A 122 -13.09 -3.04 1.48
N ALA A 123 -12.22 -3.36 2.44
CA ALA A 123 -11.92 -4.74 2.80
C ALA A 123 -13.16 -5.49 3.30
N LEU A 124 -13.99 -4.87 4.14
CA LEU A 124 -15.25 -5.46 4.58
C LEU A 124 -16.24 -5.62 3.42
N GLU A 125 -16.32 -4.65 2.53
CA GLU A 125 -17.16 -4.69 1.32
C GLU A 125 -16.69 -5.72 0.28
N CYS A 126 -15.44 -6.22 0.38
CA CYS A 126 -14.94 -7.33 -0.44
C CYS A 126 -15.46 -8.70 0.00
N LEU A 127 -15.94 -8.88 1.23
CA LEU A 127 -16.43 -10.18 1.71
C LEU A 127 -17.50 -10.82 0.81
N PRO A 128 -18.56 -10.11 0.38
CA PRO A 128 -19.57 -10.68 -0.52
C PRO A 128 -19.06 -10.92 -1.95
N ARG A 129 -17.88 -10.39 -2.31
CA ARG A 129 -17.24 -10.58 -3.63
C ARG A 129 -16.21 -11.70 -3.63
N ALA A 130 -15.89 -12.26 -2.46
CA ALA A 130 -14.99 -13.40 -2.35
C ALA A 130 -15.50 -14.57 -3.19
N SER A 131 -14.63 -15.17 -4.01
CA SER A 131 -14.98 -16.20 -4.99
C SER A 131 -13.89 -17.27 -5.12
N ALA A 132 -14.21 -18.35 -5.83
CA ALA A 132 -13.28 -19.35 -6.31
C ALA A 132 -13.48 -19.50 -7.83
N PRO A 133 -12.52 -19.10 -8.67
CA PRO A 133 -11.18 -18.55 -8.32
C PRO A 133 -11.25 -17.20 -7.57
N PRO A 134 -10.16 -16.81 -6.87
CA PRO A 134 -10.17 -15.63 -6.03
C PRO A 134 -10.49 -14.32 -6.78
N PHE A 135 -11.29 -13.48 -6.15
CA PHE A 135 -11.48 -12.10 -6.57
C PHE A 135 -10.24 -11.28 -6.18
N ILE A 136 -9.57 -10.66 -7.14
CA ILE A 136 -8.36 -9.84 -6.89
C ILE A 136 -8.73 -8.37 -7.03
N LEU A 137 -8.25 -7.52 -6.10
CA LEU A 137 -8.49 -6.09 -6.10
C LEU A 137 -7.25 -5.30 -5.66
N ASN A 138 -6.85 -4.34 -6.47
CA ASN A 138 -5.89 -3.31 -6.07
C ASN A 138 -6.61 -2.24 -5.25
N VAL A 139 -6.03 -1.88 -4.10
CA VAL A 139 -6.60 -0.89 -3.19
C VAL A 139 -5.56 0.14 -2.78
N THR A 140 -5.79 1.38 -3.20
CA THR A 140 -5.03 2.59 -2.84
C THR A 140 -5.83 3.81 -3.30
N GLY A 141 -5.28 5.03 -3.14
CA GLY A 141 -5.86 6.23 -3.74
C GLY A 141 -5.67 6.25 -5.27
N ALA A 142 -6.57 6.95 -5.96
CA ALA A 142 -6.56 7.05 -7.41
C ALA A 142 -5.41 7.92 -7.96
N ASP A 143 -5.01 8.92 -7.18
CA ASP A 143 -4.05 9.93 -7.63
C ASP A 143 -2.61 9.42 -7.55
N VAL A 144 -1.85 9.70 -8.59
CA VAL A 144 -0.39 9.52 -8.61
C VAL A 144 0.23 10.80 -8.05
N LEU A 145 0.80 10.70 -6.85
CA LEU A 145 1.29 11.83 -6.07
C LEU A 145 2.81 11.97 -6.20
N SER A 146 3.30 13.17 -6.46
CA SER A 146 4.73 13.47 -6.44
C SER A 146 5.24 13.57 -5.00
N VAL A 147 6.25 12.78 -4.68
CA VAL A 147 6.93 12.80 -3.36
C VAL A 147 7.54 14.18 -3.10
N ARG A 148 8.09 14.81 -4.13
CA ARG A 148 8.62 16.19 -4.04
C ARG A 148 7.54 17.17 -3.65
N SER A 149 6.43 17.20 -4.39
CA SER A 149 5.33 18.14 -4.12
C SER A 149 4.70 17.91 -2.73
N LEU A 150 4.60 16.65 -2.29
CA LEU A 150 4.15 16.34 -0.93
C LEU A 150 5.10 16.91 0.12
N ALA A 151 6.41 16.72 -0.06
CA ALA A 151 7.41 17.24 0.87
C ALA A 151 7.43 18.77 0.89
N GLU A 152 7.33 19.44 -0.28
CA GLU A 152 7.23 20.89 -0.40
C GLU A 152 5.97 21.44 0.31
N TRP A 153 4.85 20.72 0.20
CA TRP A 153 3.64 21.08 0.94
C TRP A 153 3.87 21.01 2.46
N PHE A 154 4.50 19.95 2.98
CA PHE A 154 4.86 19.86 4.39
C PHE A 154 5.87 20.94 4.79
N GLY A 155 6.82 21.27 3.91
CA GLY A 155 7.76 22.36 4.12
C GLY A 155 7.06 23.69 4.34
N SER A 156 6.14 24.04 3.45
CA SER A 156 5.31 25.25 3.57
C SER A 156 4.47 25.22 4.84
N ARG A 157 3.86 24.09 5.17
CA ARG A 157 2.99 23.93 6.34
C ARG A 157 3.74 24.06 7.67
N PHE A 158 5.00 23.61 7.72
CA PHE A 158 5.86 23.70 8.91
C PHE A 158 6.78 24.92 8.94
N GLY A 159 6.79 25.74 7.90
CA GLY A 159 7.75 26.85 7.77
C GLY A 159 9.20 26.38 7.69
N LYS A 160 9.47 25.28 6.96
CA LYS A 160 10.77 24.63 6.84
C LYS A 160 11.21 24.57 5.37
N ASP A 161 12.49 24.82 5.12
CA ASP A 161 13.11 24.53 3.82
C ASP A 161 13.28 23.02 3.66
N VAL A 162 12.87 22.48 2.50
CA VAL A 162 12.98 21.07 2.19
C VAL A 162 14.28 20.79 1.45
N LYS A 163 15.03 19.82 1.96
CA LYS A 163 16.23 19.29 1.31
C LYS A 163 15.92 17.98 0.62
N PHE A 164 16.36 17.82 -0.62
CA PHE A 164 16.16 16.59 -1.37
C PHE A 164 17.47 15.85 -1.61
N THR A 165 17.40 14.51 -1.67
CA THR A 165 18.51 13.63 -2.05
C THR A 165 18.04 12.59 -3.06
N GLY A 166 19.00 12.05 -3.82
CA GLY A 166 18.70 11.08 -4.87
C GLY A 166 18.25 11.73 -6.17
N THR A 167 17.73 10.90 -7.08
CA THR A 167 17.27 11.33 -8.41
C THR A 167 15.93 10.70 -8.70
N GLU A 168 14.95 11.52 -9.07
CA GLU A 168 13.62 11.04 -9.46
C GLU A 168 13.72 10.09 -10.66
N ARG A 169 13.12 8.91 -10.52
CA ARG A 169 13.07 7.90 -11.56
C ARG A 169 11.74 7.97 -12.30
N PRO A 170 11.70 7.58 -13.59
CA PRO A 170 10.48 7.61 -14.39
C PRO A 170 9.51 6.47 -14.06
N ASP A 171 9.87 5.58 -13.13
CA ASP A 171 9.12 4.41 -12.70
C ASP A 171 8.95 4.40 -11.17
N ALA A 172 7.83 3.87 -10.71
CA ALA A 172 7.48 3.80 -9.30
C ALA A 172 6.61 2.56 -9.01
N LEU A 173 6.44 2.25 -7.72
CA LEU A 173 5.50 1.24 -7.25
C LEU A 173 4.10 1.88 -7.16
N LEU A 174 3.31 1.70 -8.21
CA LEU A 174 1.97 2.26 -8.33
C LEU A 174 0.96 1.16 -8.65
N SER A 175 -0.22 1.25 -8.07
CA SER A 175 -1.35 0.37 -8.36
C SER A 175 -2.47 1.14 -9.06
N ASN A 176 -2.99 0.61 -10.15
CA ASN A 176 -4.17 1.14 -10.83
C ASN A 176 -5.43 0.77 -10.06
N THR A 177 -6.34 1.72 -9.86
CA THR A 177 -7.54 1.56 -9.05
C THR A 177 -8.84 1.59 -9.85
N ASP A 178 -8.79 1.51 -11.18
CA ASP A 178 -9.97 1.59 -12.04
C ASP A 178 -11.06 0.56 -11.64
N ARG A 179 -10.63 -0.66 -11.27
CA ARG A 179 -11.54 -1.72 -10.83
C ARG A 179 -12.18 -1.38 -9.49
N MET A 180 -11.39 -0.90 -8.53
CA MET A 180 -11.89 -0.47 -7.23
C MET A 180 -12.94 0.65 -7.38
N GLN A 181 -12.63 1.68 -8.16
CA GLN A 181 -13.51 2.83 -8.37
C GLN A 181 -14.84 2.46 -9.04
N LYS A 182 -14.84 1.42 -9.89
CA LYS A 182 -16.06 0.92 -10.55
C LYS A 182 -16.96 0.11 -9.62
N LEU A 183 -16.39 -0.52 -8.61
CA LEU A 183 -17.07 -1.53 -7.79
C LEU A 183 -17.43 -1.05 -6.39
N PHE A 184 -16.76 -0.01 -5.90
CA PHE A 184 -16.91 0.51 -4.54
C PHE A 184 -17.09 2.03 -4.56
N ALA A 185 -17.70 2.57 -3.52
CA ALA A 185 -17.73 4.00 -3.29
C ALA A 185 -16.29 4.56 -3.16
N ALA A 186 -16.07 5.76 -3.67
CA ALA A 186 -14.78 6.42 -3.56
C ALA A 186 -14.33 6.50 -2.09
N PRO A 187 -13.01 6.52 -1.82
CA PRO A 187 -12.49 6.90 -0.51
C PRO A 187 -13.06 8.26 -0.08
N GLU A 188 -13.49 8.35 1.17
CA GLU A 188 -14.08 9.59 1.71
C GLU A 188 -13.02 10.57 2.17
N THR A 189 -11.86 10.03 2.62
CA THR A 189 -10.75 10.83 3.14
C THR A 189 -9.92 11.38 1.98
N THR A 190 -9.85 12.69 1.88
CA THR A 190 -9.07 13.37 0.84
C THR A 190 -7.58 13.43 1.16
N LEU A 191 -6.74 13.72 0.15
CA LEU A 191 -5.31 13.97 0.36
C LEU A 191 -5.10 15.16 1.32
N ASP A 192 -5.91 16.21 1.17
CA ASP A 192 -5.82 17.39 2.01
C ASP A 192 -6.11 17.08 3.48
N ASP A 193 -7.14 16.27 3.75
CA ASP A 193 -7.43 15.79 5.10
C ASP A 193 -6.25 15.02 5.69
N MET A 194 -5.72 14.04 4.95
CA MET A 194 -4.61 13.21 5.41
C MET A 194 -3.38 14.05 5.77
N ARG A 195 -2.97 14.97 4.90
CA ARG A 195 -1.76 15.77 5.11
C ARG A 195 -1.92 16.79 6.23
N GLU A 196 -3.09 17.43 6.38
CA GLU A 196 -3.36 18.35 7.48
C GLU A 196 -3.44 17.62 8.83
N TRP A 197 -4.09 16.47 8.90
CA TRP A 197 -4.15 15.67 10.13
C TRP A 197 -2.76 15.20 10.56
N ILE A 198 -1.95 14.73 9.61
CA ILE A 198 -0.58 14.26 9.88
C ILE A 198 0.30 15.44 10.33
N ALA A 199 0.23 16.58 9.65
CA ALA A 199 0.99 17.78 10.05
C ALA A 199 0.63 18.19 11.48
N THR A 200 -0.66 18.30 11.78
CA THR A 200 -1.14 18.65 13.12
C THR A 200 -0.74 17.62 14.18
N TRP A 201 -0.79 16.31 13.81
CA TRP A 201 -0.39 15.24 14.73
C TRP A 201 1.08 15.32 15.10
N ILE A 202 1.95 15.58 14.12
CA ILE A 202 3.40 15.72 14.33
C ILE A 202 3.73 16.97 15.17
N GLU A 203 3.13 18.12 14.84
CA GLU A 203 3.33 19.37 15.61
C GLU A 203 2.93 19.25 17.07
N ARG A 204 1.90 18.46 17.37
CA ARG A 204 1.45 18.19 18.75
C ARG A 204 2.24 17.09 19.46
N GLY A 205 3.28 16.54 18.83
CA GLY A 205 4.06 15.45 19.40
C GLY A 205 3.28 14.13 19.51
N GLY A 206 2.34 13.89 18.60
CA GLY A 206 1.53 12.67 18.59
C GLY A 206 2.39 11.40 18.54
N SER A 207 1.94 10.33 19.17
CA SER A 207 2.67 9.06 19.22
C SER A 207 2.78 8.42 17.84
N LEU A 208 3.93 7.82 17.54
CA LEU A 208 4.24 7.15 16.28
C LEU A 208 4.58 5.69 16.53
N LEU A 209 4.41 4.83 15.53
CA LEU A 209 4.80 3.42 15.63
C LEU A 209 6.32 3.22 15.62
N GLY A 210 7.12 4.25 15.29
CA GLY A 210 8.58 4.16 15.27
C GLY A 210 9.13 3.19 14.21
N LYS A 211 8.34 2.86 13.20
CA LYS A 211 8.67 1.93 12.13
C LYS A 211 8.64 2.69 10.80
N PRO A 212 9.78 2.91 10.13
CA PRO A 212 9.81 3.55 8.81
C PRO A 212 9.16 2.63 7.76
N THR A 213 8.54 3.24 6.75
CA THR A 213 7.91 2.49 5.65
C THR A 213 8.95 1.95 4.67
N LYS A 214 10.12 2.60 4.58
CA LYS A 214 11.14 2.34 3.58
C LYS A 214 10.59 2.39 2.14
N PHE A 215 9.59 3.25 1.91
CA PHE A 215 8.93 3.37 0.60
C PHE A 215 9.91 3.76 -0.52
N GLU A 216 11.01 4.40 -0.16
CA GLU A 216 12.09 4.77 -1.07
C GLU A 216 12.93 3.59 -1.57
N ALA A 217 12.86 2.42 -0.91
CA ALA A 217 13.63 1.24 -1.28
C ALA A 217 13.14 0.66 -2.63
N ARG A 218 14.08 0.49 -3.56
CA ARG A 218 13.82 -0.03 -4.91
C ARG A 218 14.36 -1.44 -5.13
N ASP A 219 15.19 -1.91 -4.21
CA ASP A 219 15.90 -3.20 -4.26
C ASP A 219 15.22 -4.31 -3.42
N GLY A 220 14.05 -4.03 -2.86
CA GLY A 220 13.28 -4.96 -2.04
C GLY A 220 13.84 -5.24 -0.65
N LYS A 221 14.77 -4.43 -0.17
CA LYS A 221 15.32 -4.52 1.20
C LYS A 221 14.51 -3.66 2.17
N PHE A 222 13.37 -4.18 2.58
CA PHE A 222 12.44 -3.53 3.50
C PHE A 222 12.73 -3.88 4.98
#